data_020f2666222b812839afd55ab7a1c136
#
_entry.id   020f2666222b812839afd55ab7a1c136
#
_cell.length_a   1.000
_cell.length_b   1.000
_cell.length_c   1.000
_cell.angle_alpha   90.00
_cell.angle_beta   90.00
_cell.angle_gamma   90.00
#
_symmetry.space_group_name_H-M   'P 1'
#
loop_
_entity.id
_entity.type
_entity.pdbx_description
1 polymer ?
#
loop_
_entity_poly.entity_id
_entity_poly.type
_entity_poly.pdbx_seq_one_letter_code
_entity_poly.pdbx_strand_id
1 'polypeptide(L)'
;YDDPEAALKDFANEISEKNLNLERVIGGGEFGDVYKGILTTEDRGDIEVAVKTLKFDSDERSRKDFFLEGSAMGQFDDPNVIHLEGVITKSIPHMIVIEYMANGSLDNFLKQNDGQFTDLQLVGMARGVASGMKYLAAMNFIHRDLAARNILVNEGMLCKVADFGL
;
A
#
# COMPACT_ATOMS: atom_id res chain seq x y z
N TYR A 1 11.55 -16.51 -6.43
CA TYR A 1 12.42 -16.59 -5.24
C TYR A 1 11.92 -17.67 -4.29
N ASP A 2 12.79 -18.56 -3.87
CA ASP A 2 12.48 -19.60 -2.90
C ASP A 2 12.49 -19.04 -1.46
N ASP A 3 13.12 -17.90 -1.25
CA ASP A 3 13.20 -17.20 0.03
C ASP A 3 12.53 -15.80 -0.08
N PRO A 4 11.34 -15.62 0.51
CA PRO A 4 10.62 -14.34 0.47
C PRO A 4 11.36 -13.19 1.18
N GLU A 5 12.13 -13.49 2.21
CA GLU A 5 12.91 -12.48 2.92
C GLU A 5 14.07 -11.97 2.07
N ALA A 6 14.72 -12.84 1.31
CA ALA A 6 15.74 -12.43 0.35
C ALA A 6 15.13 -11.58 -0.78
N ALA A 7 13.97 -11.97 -1.30
CA ALA A 7 13.25 -11.18 -2.30
C ALA A 7 12.91 -9.78 -1.80
N LEU A 8 12.48 -9.67 -0.56
CA LEU A 8 12.17 -8.37 0.05
C LEU A 8 13.40 -7.45 0.08
N LYS A 9 14.56 -7.98 0.41
CA LYS A 9 15.82 -7.22 0.43
C LYS A 9 16.24 -6.70 -0.94
N ASP A 10 15.91 -7.44 -2.00
CA ASP A 10 16.25 -7.06 -3.37
C ASP A 10 15.35 -5.94 -3.91
N PHE A 11 14.08 -5.90 -3.51
CA PHE A 11 13.07 -5.00 -4.09
C PHE A 11 12.59 -3.89 -3.16
N ALA A 12 12.85 -3.98 -1.87
CA ALA A 12 12.39 -3.02 -0.89
C ALA A 12 13.54 -2.33 -0.18
N ASN A 13 13.37 -1.02 0.05
CA ASN A 13 14.31 -0.22 0.82
C ASN A 13 14.09 -0.45 2.32
N GLU A 14 15.15 -0.76 3.07
CA GLU A 14 15.07 -0.84 4.53
C GLU A 14 15.05 0.55 5.14
N ILE A 15 13.99 0.84 5.91
CA ILE A 15 13.82 2.11 6.61
C ILE A 15 14.34 1.95 8.04
N SER A 16 15.05 2.97 8.53
CA SER A 16 15.41 3.04 9.94
C SER A 16 14.19 3.36 10.79
N GLU A 17 13.95 2.59 11.84
CA GLU A 17 12.86 2.81 12.80
C GLU A 17 12.88 4.23 13.38
N LYS A 18 14.03 4.84 13.53
CA LYS A 18 14.20 6.21 14.03
C LYS A 18 13.52 7.26 13.17
N ASN A 19 13.34 6.98 11.88
CA ASN A 19 12.77 7.90 10.92
C ASN A 19 11.25 7.78 10.79
N LEU A 20 10.65 6.84 11.50
CA LEU A 20 9.21 6.59 11.45
C LEU A 20 8.55 6.90 12.80
N ASN A 21 7.53 7.76 12.77
CA ASN A 21 6.70 8.06 13.91
C ASN A 21 5.26 7.60 13.64
N LEU A 22 4.77 6.62 14.40
CA LEU A 22 3.40 6.14 14.30
C LEU A 22 2.47 7.07 15.08
N GLU A 23 1.40 7.55 14.44
CA GLU A 23 0.45 8.49 15.05
C GLU A 23 -0.77 7.80 15.64
N ARG A 24 -1.50 7.03 14.80
CA ARG A 24 -2.74 6.36 15.20
C ARG A 24 -3.04 5.15 14.33
N VAL A 25 -3.84 4.23 14.86
CA VAL A 25 -4.41 3.12 14.09
C VAL A 25 -5.50 3.66 13.16
N ILE A 26 -5.43 3.31 11.89
CA ILE A 26 -6.42 3.70 10.87
C ILE A 26 -7.21 2.53 10.31
N GLY A 27 -6.83 1.30 10.67
CA GLY A 27 -7.56 0.12 10.24
C GLY A 27 -6.92 -1.17 10.72
N GLY A 28 -7.63 -2.27 10.53
CA GLY A 28 -7.12 -3.61 10.69
C GLY A 28 -6.80 -4.19 9.32
N GLY A 29 -5.56 -4.59 9.11
CA GLY A 29 -5.12 -5.27 7.90
C GLY A 29 -5.19 -6.78 8.05
N GLU A 30 -4.88 -7.48 6.97
CA GLU A 30 -4.84 -8.94 6.94
C GLU A 30 -3.82 -9.51 7.93
N PHE A 31 -2.69 -8.83 8.12
CA PHE A 31 -1.57 -9.32 8.92
C PHE A 31 -1.47 -8.68 10.30
N GLY A 32 -2.13 -7.57 10.53
CA GLY A 32 -2.09 -6.80 11.77
C GLY A 32 -2.66 -5.41 11.60
N ASP A 33 -2.48 -4.56 12.60
CA ASP A 33 -2.97 -3.19 12.54
C ASP A 33 -2.28 -2.36 11.47
N VAL A 34 -3.02 -1.42 10.89
CA VAL A 34 -2.51 -0.41 9.96
C VAL A 34 -2.52 0.94 10.65
N TYR A 35 -1.39 1.64 10.61
CA TYR A 35 -1.21 2.95 11.25
C TYR A 35 -1.06 4.05 10.21
N LYS A 36 -1.53 5.24 10.55
CA LYS A 36 -1.01 6.46 9.94
C LYS A 36 0.25 6.86 10.69
N GLY A 37 1.27 7.30 9.95
CA GLY A 37 2.51 7.76 10.53
C GLY A 37 3.15 8.85 9.70
N ILE A 38 4.29 9.33 10.21
CA ILE A 38 5.15 10.30 9.55
C ILE A 38 6.51 9.67 9.33
N LEU A 39 6.98 9.69 8.10
CA LEU A 39 8.31 9.22 7.71
C LEU A 39 9.19 10.42 7.41
N THR A 40 10.32 10.53 8.11
CA THR A 40 11.34 11.54 7.84
C THR A 40 12.26 11.04 6.73
N THR A 41 12.32 11.77 5.62
CA THR A 41 13.14 11.45 4.46
C THR A 41 14.23 12.50 4.27
N GLU A 42 15.34 12.12 3.62
CA GLU A 42 16.45 13.04 3.34
C GLU A 42 16.10 14.06 2.26
N ASP A 43 15.34 13.64 1.24
CA ASP A 43 15.06 14.42 0.03
C ASP A 43 13.70 15.12 0.03
N ARG A 44 12.70 14.57 0.76
CA ARG A 44 11.32 15.08 0.77
C ARG A 44 10.85 15.60 2.13
N GLY A 45 11.74 15.59 3.14
CA GLY A 45 11.37 15.97 4.50
C GLY A 45 10.41 14.97 5.15
N ASP A 46 9.51 15.47 5.99
CA ASP A 46 8.51 14.67 6.67
C ASP A 46 7.32 14.44 5.75
N ILE A 47 7.01 13.17 5.49
CA ILE A 47 5.88 12.77 4.64
C ILE A 47 4.89 11.90 5.40
N GLU A 48 3.61 12.02 5.07
CA GLU A 48 2.58 11.15 5.58
C GLU A 48 2.67 9.77 4.95
N VAL A 49 2.56 8.73 5.76
CA VAL A 49 2.61 7.33 5.32
C VAL A 49 1.53 6.50 6.01
N ALA A 50 1.18 5.38 5.40
CA ALA A 50 0.45 4.30 6.02
C ALA A 50 1.41 3.15 6.31
N VAL A 51 1.27 2.53 7.46
CA VAL A 51 2.18 1.50 7.93
C VAL A 51 1.40 0.23 8.22
N LYS A 52 1.64 -0.79 7.42
CA LYS A 52 1.11 -2.14 7.64
C LYS A 52 2.04 -2.89 8.57
N THR A 53 1.49 -3.49 9.62
CA THR A 53 2.28 -4.26 10.59
C THR A 53 1.96 -5.74 10.52
N LEU A 54 2.95 -6.56 10.85
CA LEU A 54 2.79 -8.00 11.02
C LEU A 54 2.65 -8.30 12.51
N LYS A 55 1.56 -8.99 12.91
CA LYS A 55 1.37 -9.40 14.30
C LYS A 55 2.56 -10.22 14.80
N PHE A 56 2.94 -9.99 16.05
CA PHE A 56 4.06 -10.65 16.68
C PHE A 56 3.93 -12.19 16.68
N ASP A 57 2.72 -12.68 16.92
CA ASP A 57 2.39 -14.12 17.01
C ASP A 57 1.92 -14.73 15.69
N SER A 58 2.21 -14.06 14.56
CA SER A 58 1.86 -14.57 13.24
C SER A 58 2.54 -15.89 12.94
N ASP A 59 1.79 -16.76 12.25
CA ASP A 59 2.34 -18.03 11.78
C ASP A 59 3.34 -17.79 10.61
N GLU A 60 4.06 -18.86 10.27
CA GLU A 60 5.08 -18.79 9.21
C GLU A 60 4.48 -18.43 7.85
N ARG A 61 3.28 -18.92 7.54
CA ARG A 61 2.58 -18.61 6.29
C ARG A 61 2.23 -17.12 6.17
N SER A 62 1.67 -16.54 7.22
CA SER A 62 1.33 -15.12 7.26
C SER A 62 2.58 -14.25 7.14
N ARG A 63 3.65 -14.62 7.80
CA ARG A 63 4.94 -13.94 7.68
C ARG A 63 5.48 -13.99 6.26
N LYS A 64 5.43 -15.15 5.62
CA LYS A 64 5.84 -15.34 4.24
C LYS A 64 5.01 -14.47 3.29
N ASP A 65 3.70 -14.50 3.44
CA ASP A 65 2.78 -13.70 2.61
C ASP A 65 3.01 -12.21 2.78
N PHE A 66 3.29 -11.76 4.01
CA PHE A 66 3.65 -10.37 4.30
C PHE A 66 4.90 -9.92 3.54
N PHE A 67 5.95 -10.73 3.55
CA PHE A 67 7.18 -10.43 2.82
C PHE A 67 6.98 -10.46 1.31
N LEU A 68 6.16 -11.38 0.79
CA LEU A 68 5.83 -11.43 -0.64
C LEU A 68 5.06 -10.19 -1.09
N GLU A 69 4.12 -9.70 -0.27
CA GLU A 69 3.41 -8.45 -0.57
C GLU A 69 4.37 -7.27 -0.66
N GLY A 70 5.27 -7.13 0.31
CA GLY A 70 6.26 -6.06 0.30
C GLY A 70 7.19 -6.13 -0.91
N SER A 71 7.67 -7.32 -1.27
CA SER A 71 8.54 -7.49 -2.43
C SER A 71 7.82 -7.22 -3.75
N ALA A 72 6.54 -7.61 -3.87
CA ALA A 72 5.74 -7.30 -5.06
C ALA A 72 5.58 -5.79 -5.22
N MET A 73 5.17 -5.09 -4.16
CA MET A 73 5.01 -3.63 -4.19
C MET A 73 6.30 -2.90 -4.52
N GLY A 74 7.44 -3.39 -4.05
CA GLY A 74 8.76 -2.80 -4.32
C GLY A 74 9.18 -2.83 -5.79
N GLN A 75 8.55 -3.66 -6.60
CA GLN A 75 8.84 -3.78 -8.04
C GLN A 75 8.05 -2.79 -8.90
N PHE A 76 7.03 -2.13 -8.35
CA PHE A 76 6.11 -1.30 -9.13
C PHE A 76 6.44 0.17 -9.00
N ASP A 77 6.34 0.88 -10.12
CA ASP A 77 6.51 2.32 -10.21
C ASP A 77 5.52 2.87 -11.25
N ASP A 78 4.33 3.24 -10.81
CA ASP A 78 3.27 3.76 -11.67
C ASP A 78 2.37 4.70 -10.85
N PRO A 79 1.90 5.81 -11.44
CA PRO A 79 1.05 6.78 -10.74
C PRO A 79 -0.27 6.22 -10.21
N ASN A 80 -0.74 5.10 -10.77
CA ASN A 80 -2.00 4.46 -10.40
C ASN A 80 -1.82 3.12 -9.68
N VAL A 81 -0.62 2.87 -9.15
CA VAL A 81 -0.31 1.73 -8.28
C VAL A 81 0.30 2.27 -6.99
N ILE A 82 -0.14 1.73 -5.87
CA ILE A 82 0.33 2.21 -4.56
C ILE A 82 1.87 2.13 -4.46
N HIS A 83 2.49 3.19 -3.95
CA HIS A 83 3.94 3.30 -3.85
C HIS A 83 4.44 2.75 -2.51
N LEU A 84 5.43 1.88 -2.58
CA LEU A 84 6.17 1.40 -1.41
C LEU A 84 7.29 2.39 -1.06
N GLU A 85 7.26 2.95 0.15
CA GLU A 85 8.36 3.78 0.67
C GLU A 85 9.50 2.91 1.18
N GLY A 86 9.20 1.80 1.78
CA GLY A 86 10.18 0.84 2.27
C GLY A 86 9.59 -0.11 3.30
N VAL A 87 10.47 -0.83 3.96
CA VAL A 87 10.11 -1.84 4.96
C VAL A 87 10.98 -1.68 6.21
N ILE A 88 10.47 -2.16 7.35
CA ILE A 88 11.22 -2.30 8.58
C ILE A 88 11.22 -3.79 8.94
N THR A 89 12.39 -4.42 8.85
CA THR A 89 12.55 -5.86 9.11
C THR A 89 13.54 -6.15 10.24
N LYS A 90 14.27 -5.13 10.69
CA LYS A 90 15.31 -5.28 11.73
C LYS A 90 14.77 -5.13 13.15
N SER A 91 13.52 -4.76 13.29
CA SER A 91 12.82 -4.65 14.58
C SER A 91 11.45 -5.33 14.50
N ILE A 92 10.85 -5.57 15.65
CA ILE A 92 9.52 -6.18 15.78
C ILE A 92 8.55 -5.11 16.31
N PRO A 93 7.35 -4.97 15.71
CA PRO A 93 6.82 -5.74 14.58
C PRO A 93 7.47 -5.37 13.25
N HIS A 94 7.51 -6.31 12.30
CA HIS A 94 7.87 -6.00 10.93
C HIS A 94 6.84 -5.08 10.31
N MET A 95 7.28 -4.15 9.45
CA MET A 95 6.41 -3.12 8.88
C MET A 95 6.63 -2.97 7.38
N ILE A 96 5.54 -2.71 6.65
CA ILE A 96 5.54 -2.27 5.26
C ILE A 96 5.04 -0.83 5.26
N VAL A 97 5.85 0.10 4.75
CA VAL A 97 5.56 1.53 4.74
C VAL A 97 5.19 1.95 3.32
N ILE A 98 3.98 2.44 3.16
CA ILE A 98 3.42 2.86 1.87
C ILE A 98 2.97 4.33 1.94
N GLU A 99 2.71 4.92 0.78
CA GLU A 99 2.15 6.27 0.72
C GLU A 99 0.78 6.32 1.42
N TYR A 100 0.48 7.47 2.02
CA TYR A 100 -0.80 7.71 2.69
C TYR A 100 -1.86 8.16 1.69
N MET A 101 -3.02 7.52 1.74
CA MET A 101 -4.16 7.81 0.85
C MET A 101 -5.31 8.36 1.67
N ALA A 102 -5.42 9.71 1.70
CA ALA A 102 -6.27 10.44 2.65
C ALA A 102 -7.76 10.11 2.54
N ASN A 103 -8.24 9.79 1.33
CA ASN A 103 -9.66 9.46 1.12
C ASN A 103 -9.99 7.96 1.28
N GLY A 104 -9.01 7.14 1.69
CA GLY A 104 -9.22 5.73 2.00
C GLY A 104 -9.61 4.89 0.80
N SER A 105 -10.37 3.83 1.03
CA SER A 105 -10.80 2.91 -0.04
C SER A 105 -11.88 3.53 -0.93
N LEU A 106 -11.86 3.16 -2.21
CA LEU A 106 -12.77 3.70 -3.21
C LEU A 106 -14.24 3.39 -2.88
N ASP A 107 -14.55 2.18 -2.40
CA ASP A 107 -15.92 1.82 -2.04
C ASP A 107 -16.48 2.72 -0.93
N ASN A 108 -15.72 2.97 0.13
CA ASN A 108 -16.14 3.86 1.20
C ASN A 108 -16.21 5.32 0.73
N PHE A 109 -15.25 5.76 -0.06
CA PHE A 109 -15.22 7.10 -0.62
C PHE A 109 -16.45 7.40 -1.47
N LEU A 110 -16.84 6.46 -2.33
CA LEU A 110 -18.05 6.60 -3.17
C LEU A 110 -19.33 6.61 -2.32
N LYS A 111 -19.41 5.77 -1.30
CA LYS A 111 -20.58 5.70 -0.41
C LYS A 111 -20.74 6.97 0.44
N GLN A 112 -19.66 7.48 0.99
CA GLN A 112 -19.68 8.68 1.85
C GLN A 112 -20.00 9.96 1.08
N ASN A 113 -19.77 9.97 -0.23
CA ASN A 113 -19.95 11.14 -1.08
C ASN A 113 -20.97 10.85 -2.22
N ASP A 114 -21.91 9.95 -1.95
CA ASP A 114 -22.93 9.57 -2.94
C ASP A 114 -23.70 10.80 -3.46
N GLY A 115 -23.86 10.86 -4.78
CA GLY A 115 -24.51 11.97 -5.46
C GLY A 115 -23.70 13.26 -5.58
N GLN A 116 -22.47 13.30 -5.09
CA GLN A 116 -21.64 14.49 -5.11
C GLN A 116 -20.63 14.52 -6.26
N PHE A 117 -20.51 13.44 -7.04
CA PHE A 117 -19.56 13.35 -8.12
C PHE A 117 -20.21 13.69 -9.46
N THR A 118 -19.45 14.42 -10.30
CA THR A 118 -19.79 14.56 -11.73
C THR A 118 -19.46 13.27 -12.47
N ASP A 119 -20.06 13.08 -13.63
CA ASP A 119 -19.74 11.94 -14.52
C ASP A 119 -18.27 11.94 -14.90
N LEU A 120 -17.71 13.14 -15.15
CA LEU A 120 -16.29 13.28 -15.48
C LEU A 120 -15.37 12.82 -14.35
N GLN A 121 -15.71 13.12 -13.10
CA GLN A 121 -14.95 12.65 -11.92
C GLN A 121 -15.02 11.12 -11.79
N LEU A 122 -16.19 10.52 -11.98
CA LEU A 122 -16.36 9.07 -11.94
C LEU A 122 -15.56 8.37 -13.05
N VAL A 123 -15.60 8.92 -14.26
CA VAL A 123 -14.79 8.40 -15.39
C VAL A 123 -13.30 8.54 -15.10
N GLY A 124 -12.87 9.66 -14.52
CA GLY A 124 -11.47 9.87 -14.13
C GLY A 124 -10.97 8.85 -13.13
N MET A 125 -11.77 8.53 -12.13
CA MET A 125 -11.44 7.46 -11.16
C MET A 125 -11.33 6.09 -11.83
N ALA A 126 -12.29 5.75 -12.69
CA ALA A 126 -12.27 4.49 -13.45
C ALA A 126 -11.06 4.39 -14.38
N ARG A 127 -10.67 5.49 -15.03
CA ARG A 127 -9.46 5.54 -15.86
C ARG A 127 -8.20 5.29 -15.08
N GLY A 128 -8.11 5.84 -13.86
CA GLY A 128 -6.98 5.59 -12.97
C GLY A 128 -6.84 4.11 -12.63
N VAL A 129 -7.94 3.47 -12.26
CA VAL A 129 -7.93 2.02 -11.97
C VAL A 129 -7.51 1.23 -13.20
N ALA A 130 -8.08 1.52 -14.37
CA ALA A 130 -7.73 0.82 -15.61
C ALA A 130 -6.26 1.03 -16.00
N SER A 131 -5.72 2.23 -15.82
CA SER A 131 -4.32 2.55 -16.08
C SER A 131 -3.38 1.77 -15.15
N GLY A 132 -3.69 1.70 -13.85
CA GLY A 132 -2.93 0.90 -12.90
C GLY A 132 -2.95 -0.59 -13.25
N MET A 133 -4.10 -1.11 -13.62
CA MET A 133 -4.22 -2.52 -14.05
C MET A 133 -3.50 -2.81 -15.35
N LYS A 134 -3.48 -1.85 -16.28
CA LYS A 134 -2.68 -1.97 -17.51
C LYS A 134 -1.18 -2.09 -17.20
N TYR A 135 -0.69 -1.27 -16.28
CA TYR A 135 0.70 -1.33 -15.84
C TYR A 135 1.02 -2.70 -15.21
N LEU A 136 0.17 -3.17 -14.29
CA LEU A 136 0.37 -4.46 -13.63
C LEU A 136 0.36 -5.62 -14.64
N ALA A 137 -0.53 -5.58 -15.62
CA ALA A 137 -0.56 -6.57 -16.69
C ALA A 137 0.75 -6.56 -17.53
N ALA A 138 1.28 -5.38 -17.84
CA ALA A 138 2.55 -5.22 -18.53
C ALA A 138 3.74 -5.77 -17.72
N MET A 139 3.63 -5.72 -16.38
CA MET A 139 4.62 -6.31 -15.46
C MET A 139 4.39 -7.81 -15.20
N ASN A 140 3.46 -8.43 -15.91
CA ASN A 140 3.06 -9.84 -15.75
C ASN A 140 2.54 -10.16 -14.32
N PHE A 141 1.97 -9.16 -13.65
CA PHE A 141 1.38 -9.34 -12.33
C PHE A 141 -0.13 -9.56 -12.43
N ILE A 142 -0.62 -10.63 -11.81
CA ILE A 142 -2.05 -10.95 -11.71
C ILE A 142 -2.52 -10.60 -10.30
N HIS A 143 -3.39 -9.60 -10.18
CA HIS A 143 -3.85 -9.09 -8.88
C HIS A 143 -4.71 -10.13 -8.13
N ARG A 144 -5.66 -10.78 -8.82
CA ARG A 144 -6.59 -11.82 -8.31
C ARG A 144 -7.71 -11.33 -7.40
N ASP A 145 -7.68 -10.09 -6.93
CA ASP A 145 -8.72 -9.55 -6.05
C ASP A 145 -9.02 -8.09 -6.37
N LEU A 146 -9.19 -7.77 -7.65
CA LEU A 146 -9.55 -6.42 -8.08
C LEU A 146 -10.98 -6.10 -7.63
N ALA A 147 -11.11 -5.15 -6.74
CA ALA A 147 -12.38 -4.68 -6.19
C ALA A 147 -12.23 -3.24 -5.70
N ALA A 148 -13.33 -2.51 -5.61
CA ALA A 148 -13.32 -1.12 -5.13
C ALA A 148 -12.75 -0.99 -3.71
N ARG A 149 -12.90 -2.00 -2.86
CA ARG A 149 -12.29 -2.03 -1.51
C ARG A 149 -10.75 -2.07 -1.55
N ASN A 150 -10.15 -2.53 -2.66
CA ASN A 150 -8.70 -2.66 -2.86
C ASN A 150 -8.13 -1.55 -3.74
N ILE A 151 -8.91 -0.53 -4.02
CA ILE A 151 -8.49 0.72 -4.64
C ILE A 151 -8.43 1.78 -3.56
N LEU A 152 -7.35 2.53 -3.50
CA LEU A 152 -7.19 3.65 -2.57
C LEU A 152 -7.27 4.97 -3.33
N VAL A 153 -7.75 6.00 -2.63
CA VAL A 153 -7.98 7.33 -3.22
C VAL A 153 -7.20 8.37 -2.42
N ASN A 154 -6.38 9.15 -3.11
CA ASN A 154 -5.63 10.22 -2.46
C ASN A 154 -6.48 11.50 -2.31
N GLU A 155 -5.93 12.52 -1.69
CA GLU A 155 -6.62 13.81 -1.48
C GLU A 155 -7.00 14.53 -2.78
N GLY A 156 -6.28 14.27 -3.88
CA GLY A 156 -6.57 14.80 -5.21
C GLY A 156 -7.54 13.93 -6.02
N MET A 157 -8.21 12.95 -5.40
CA MET A 157 -9.12 12.00 -6.05
C MET A 157 -8.43 11.08 -7.07
N LEU A 158 -7.12 10.92 -7.01
CA LEU A 158 -6.38 9.95 -7.82
C LEU A 158 -6.54 8.56 -7.22
N CYS A 159 -6.99 7.60 -8.03
CA CYS A 159 -7.15 6.22 -7.62
C CYS A 159 -5.88 5.41 -7.89
N LYS A 160 -5.52 4.55 -6.93
CA LYS A 160 -4.37 3.66 -7.04
C LYS A 160 -4.76 2.25 -6.66
N VAL A 161 -4.30 1.30 -7.47
CA VAL A 161 -4.48 -0.13 -7.17
C VAL A 161 -3.61 -0.50 -5.97
N ALA A 162 -4.17 -1.21 -5.02
CA ALA A 162 -3.52 -1.61 -3.78
C ALA A 162 -3.85 -3.07 -3.42
N ASP A 163 -3.41 -3.54 -2.26
CA ASP A 163 -3.66 -4.87 -1.70
C ASP A 163 -3.24 -6.01 -2.63
N PHE A 164 -1.93 -6.18 -2.74
CA PHE A 164 -1.28 -7.23 -3.54
C PHE A 164 -1.10 -8.54 -2.77
N GLY A 165 -1.90 -8.77 -1.74
CA GLY A 165 -1.91 -10.00 -0.97
C GLY A 165 -2.27 -11.20 -1.84
N LEU A 166 -1.59 -12.31 -1.62
CA LEU A 166 -1.76 -13.56 -2.35
C LEU A 166 -2.81 -14.45 -1.69
#